data_20fba670a4ec852eb6ce9fe391c0ce0b
#
_entry.id   20fba670a4ec852eb6ce9fe391c0ce0b
#
_cell.length_a   1.000
_cell.length_b   1.000
_cell.length_c   1.000
_cell.angle_alpha   90.00
_cell.angle_beta   90.00
_cell.angle_gamma   90.00
#
_symmetry.space_group_name_H-M   'P 1'
#
loop_
_entity.id
_entity.type
_entity.pdbx_description
1 polymer ?
#
loop_
_entity_poly.entity_id
_entity_poly.type
_entity_poly.pdbx_seq_one_letter_code
_entity_poly.pdbx_strand_id
1 'polypeptide(L)'
;MLDGDGNLVGGRTWGGTTRRLFLTYEQDGARVFIPEADQIWGHGFSYARGVIDLDLYGCTAACRIRGVVQLGFEEYLYGLGEVPSSWPVEVLRAQAVAARSYAAATIRRQGGLRPGCDCHLTDGAGDQVYVGASKERSTDGDRWVGAVRDTRGRVVVYGGAIVQAFYAASDGGHTENVEDVWHGGNDAYRIPWLRGVCDPGESTTGNPWLNWQVTMSADQVTSRLRPSTGAIGRVVGFGPVRRGVSGRIVSVVVRGTDGRATISGSRLRAALGLRDVRVWINVNRNVVPGAIRERYDALGCRPGLPTSRQRALTGGSEQLFSRGGIFHNDRVDLTVWLRGGVFDEYEAVGLGEGRLGLPVSKVASLAGAERGISCTRCGRVRFERGVIFFKPTAGVHALWGRVLTTYLDAGGPAGPLGFPTSRVRALPSGGGTATFEHGVIRCPTGQACVVERA
;
A
#
# COMPACT_ATOMS: atom_id res chain seq x y z
N MET A 1 31.84 31.85 11.24
CA MET A 1 30.88 32.18 10.16
C MET A 1 31.55 31.88 8.83
N LEU A 2 30.80 31.47 7.83
CA LEU A 2 31.31 31.31 6.46
C LEU A 2 30.73 32.46 5.61
N ASP A 3 31.50 33.03 4.69
CA ASP A 3 31.03 34.00 3.70
C ASP A 3 30.17 33.34 2.62
N GLY A 4 29.66 34.09 1.65
CA GLY A 4 28.88 33.61 0.53
C GLY A 4 29.59 32.58 -0.33
N ASP A 5 30.91 32.54 -0.33
CA ASP A 5 31.78 31.65 -1.09
C ASP A 5 32.24 30.42 -0.29
N GLY A 6 31.89 30.36 0.99
CA GLY A 6 32.19 29.21 1.87
C GLY A 6 33.50 29.33 2.65
N ASN A 7 34.15 30.51 2.65
CA ASN A 7 35.38 30.72 3.43
C ASN A 7 35.06 31.08 4.88
N LEU A 8 35.89 30.66 5.81
CA LEU A 8 35.74 30.99 7.23
C LEU A 8 36.05 32.48 7.43
N VAL A 9 35.03 33.30 7.70
CA VAL A 9 35.13 34.73 7.99
C VAL A 9 35.08 34.93 9.50
N GLY A 10 36.23 35.02 10.10
CA GLY A 10 36.39 35.43 11.50
C GLY A 10 35.88 34.47 12.53
N GLY A 11 36.77 33.70 13.15
CA GLY A 11 36.51 33.03 14.42
C GLY A 11 36.65 34.04 15.58
N ARG A 12 35.57 34.50 16.19
CA ARG A 12 35.66 35.09 17.52
C ARG A 12 35.59 33.96 18.54
N THR A 13 36.67 33.74 19.28
CA THR A 13 36.62 32.99 20.50
C THR A 13 35.86 33.79 21.55
N TRP A 14 34.68 33.33 21.93
CA TRP A 14 33.87 33.97 22.96
C TRP A 14 34.41 33.58 24.33
N GLY A 15 34.99 34.51 25.07
CA GLY A 15 35.58 34.30 26.40
C GLY A 15 34.61 34.50 27.56
N GLY A 16 33.31 34.40 27.38
CA GLY A 16 32.30 34.63 28.40
C GLY A 16 31.62 33.33 28.89
N THR A 17 31.14 33.35 30.16
CA THR A 17 30.36 32.26 30.78
C THR A 17 28.86 32.36 30.48
N THR A 18 28.49 32.58 29.22
CA THR A 18 27.06 32.54 28.84
C THR A 18 26.55 31.15 28.68
N ARG A 19 25.33 30.86 29.17
CA ARG A 19 24.64 29.59 28.97
C ARG A 19 23.82 29.54 27.68
N ARG A 20 23.64 30.68 27.02
CA ARG A 20 22.80 30.81 25.80
C ARG A 20 23.46 31.81 24.84
N LEU A 21 23.48 31.50 23.55
CA LEU A 21 24.04 32.30 22.49
C LEU A 21 23.07 32.35 21.31
N PHE A 22 22.80 33.57 20.82
CA PHE A 22 22.01 33.78 19.60
C PHE A 22 22.93 34.16 18.44
N LEU A 23 22.81 33.46 17.33
CA LEU A 23 23.53 33.76 16.10
C LEU A 23 22.54 34.29 15.06
N THR A 24 22.85 35.45 14.49
CA THR A 24 22.09 36.09 13.41
C THR A 24 22.99 36.31 12.22
N TYR A 25 22.41 36.62 11.08
CA TYR A 25 23.12 36.86 9.81
C TYR A 25 23.15 38.38 9.53
N GLU A 26 24.35 38.95 9.38
CA GLU A 26 24.54 40.40 9.15
C GLU A 26 24.69 40.74 7.67
N GLN A 27 24.92 39.74 6.80
CA GLN A 27 25.14 39.96 5.37
C GLN A 27 24.32 39.00 4.54
N ASP A 28 23.87 39.45 3.37
CA ASP A 28 23.24 38.58 2.38
C ASP A 28 24.20 37.45 1.95
N GLY A 29 23.71 36.21 1.99
CA GLY A 29 24.49 35.02 1.67
C GLY A 29 25.37 34.49 2.80
N ALA A 30 25.45 35.16 3.97
CA ALA A 30 26.11 34.61 5.16
C ALA A 30 25.44 33.35 5.65
N ARG A 31 26.22 32.44 6.22
CA ARG A 31 25.73 31.17 6.75
C ARG A 31 26.54 30.71 7.97
N VAL A 32 25.87 29.94 8.81
CA VAL A 32 26.52 29.21 9.90
C VAL A 32 26.59 27.75 9.53
N PHE A 33 27.74 27.14 9.62
CA PHE A 33 27.94 25.70 9.44
C PHE A 33 28.14 25.05 10.80
N ILE A 34 27.36 23.99 11.07
CA ILE A 34 27.44 23.22 12.30
C ILE A 34 27.78 21.77 11.91
N PRO A 35 29.07 21.34 12.13
CA PRO A 35 29.53 20.02 11.69
C PRO A 35 28.78 18.85 12.35
N GLU A 36 28.40 19.00 13.61
CA GLU A 36 27.77 17.96 14.41
C GLU A 36 26.23 17.93 14.27
N ALA A 37 25.65 18.84 13.47
CA ALA A 37 24.20 18.87 13.24
C ALA A 37 23.71 17.66 12.45
N ASP A 38 24.57 17.03 11.68
CA ASP A 38 24.20 15.88 10.85
C ASP A 38 24.36 14.55 11.60
N GLN A 39 23.29 14.12 12.24
CA GLN A 39 23.22 12.78 12.85
C GLN A 39 22.80 11.68 11.85
N ILE A 40 22.46 12.04 10.61
CA ILE A 40 21.95 11.10 9.61
C ILE A 40 23.04 10.71 8.61
N TRP A 41 23.82 11.68 8.09
CA TRP A 41 24.82 11.46 7.04
C TRP A 41 26.26 11.80 7.45
N GLY A 42 26.45 12.45 8.61
CA GLY A 42 27.79 12.76 9.16
C GLY A 42 28.55 13.90 8.47
N HIS A 43 27.84 14.81 7.78
CA HIS A 43 28.48 15.89 6.99
C HIS A 43 28.28 17.29 7.55
N GLY A 44 27.49 17.44 8.61
CA GLY A 44 27.06 18.75 9.12
C GLY A 44 26.10 19.49 8.20
N PHE A 45 25.45 20.51 8.73
CA PHE A 45 24.48 21.31 7.97
C PHE A 45 24.81 22.81 8.01
N SER A 46 24.42 23.51 6.94
CA SER A 46 24.53 24.98 6.85
C SER A 46 23.16 25.62 7.07
N TYR A 47 23.17 26.71 7.81
CA TYR A 47 21.99 27.51 8.10
C TYR A 47 22.21 28.93 7.60
N ALA A 48 21.21 29.53 6.95
CA ALA A 48 21.31 30.85 6.33
C ALA A 48 20.06 31.72 6.59
N ARG A 49 19.14 31.23 7.44
CA ARG A 49 17.89 31.94 7.71
C ARG A 49 17.55 31.92 9.20
N GLY A 50 16.81 32.93 9.65
CA GLY A 50 16.29 33.06 10.99
C GLY A 50 17.36 33.31 12.05
N VAL A 51 17.15 32.82 13.24
CA VAL A 51 18.06 32.94 14.38
C VAL A 51 18.43 31.54 14.89
N ILE A 52 19.70 31.30 15.10
CA ILE A 52 20.17 30.06 15.75
C ILE A 52 20.37 30.36 17.23
N ASP A 53 19.62 29.65 18.04
CA ASP A 53 19.67 29.71 19.49
C ASP A 53 20.42 28.48 20.00
N LEU A 54 21.58 28.70 20.58
CA LEU A 54 22.44 27.68 21.18
C LEU A 54 22.39 27.77 22.69
N ASP A 55 22.05 26.70 23.38
CA ASP A 55 22.06 26.65 24.83
C ASP A 55 22.71 25.35 25.37
N LEU A 56 23.03 25.37 26.68
CA LEU A 56 23.56 24.22 27.38
C LEU A 56 22.41 23.39 27.95
N TYR A 57 22.38 22.12 27.58
CA TYR A 57 21.34 21.17 27.92
C TYR A 57 21.88 19.93 28.64
N GLY A 58 21.13 19.41 29.59
CA GLY A 58 21.42 18.13 30.26
C GLY A 58 22.70 18.16 31.10
N CYS A 59 23.02 19.26 31.77
CA CYS A 59 24.22 19.48 32.57
C CYS A 59 24.20 18.73 33.90
N THR A 60 24.15 17.38 33.86
CA THR A 60 24.29 16.55 35.10
C THR A 60 25.72 16.05 35.31
N ALA A 61 26.32 15.43 34.30
CA ALA A 61 27.72 14.95 34.33
C ALA A 61 28.56 15.69 33.25
N ALA A 62 27.96 15.98 32.12
CA ALA A 62 28.52 16.81 31.04
C ALA A 62 27.40 17.58 30.38
N CYS A 63 27.64 18.84 30.01
CA CYS A 63 26.71 19.62 29.23
C CYS A 63 26.77 19.23 27.75
N ARG A 64 25.61 19.21 27.10
CA ARG A 64 25.47 19.16 25.65
C ARG A 64 25.04 20.52 25.13
N ILE A 65 25.41 20.82 23.91
CA ILE A 65 24.88 22.02 23.23
C ILE A 65 23.60 21.59 22.50
N ARG A 66 22.53 22.34 22.77
CA ARG A 66 21.28 22.24 22.01
C ARG A 66 21.23 23.44 21.05
N GLY A 67 20.96 23.17 19.79
CA GLY A 67 20.72 24.17 18.77
C GLY A 67 19.24 24.19 18.36
N VAL A 68 18.61 25.36 18.43
CA VAL A 68 17.25 25.59 17.93
C VAL A 68 17.29 26.68 16.88
N VAL A 69 16.77 26.39 15.69
CA VAL A 69 16.67 27.37 14.60
C VAL A 69 15.27 27.96 14.58
N GLN A 70 15.18 29.26 14.84
CA GLN A 70 13.93 30.02 14.85
C GLN A 70 13.72 30.64 13.47
N LEU A 71 12.66 30.21 12.78
CA LEU A 71 12.39 30.52 11.37
C LEU A 71 10.97 31.02 11.14
N GLY A 72 10.79 31.82 10.08
CA GLY A 72 9.49 31.98 9.45
C GLY A 72 8.96 30.62 8.93
N PHE A 73 7.66 30.41 9.00
CA PHE A 73 7.06 29.10 8.69
C PHE A 73 7.36 28.60 7.26
N GLU A 74 7.31 29.51 6.26
CA GLU A 74 7.66 29.13 4.87
C GLU A 74 9.18 28.93 4.69
N GLU A 75 10.01 29.66 5.44
CA GLU A 75 11.47 29.51 5.40
C GLU A 75 11.92 28.16 5.98
N TYR A 76 11.20 27.67 6.98
CA TYR A 76 11.40 26.31 7.48
C TYR A 76 11.26 25.27 6.37
N LEU A 77 10.25 25.41 5.50
CA LEU A 77 10.01 24.43 4.43
C LEU A 77 11.14 24.43 3.39
N TYR A 78 11.84 25.56 3.15
CA TYR A 78 12.96 25.57 2.22
C TYR A 78 14.09 24.64 2.64
N GLY A 79 14.29 24.47 3.93
CA GLY A 79 15.35 23.61 4.49
C GLY A 79 14.99 22.14 4.68
N LEU A 80 13.81 21.69 4.24
CA LEU A 80 13.41 20.29 4.40
C LEU A 80 14.11 19.35 3.41
N GLY A 81 14.82 18.35 3.92
CA GLY A 81 15.60 17.38 3.18
C GLY A 81 14.91 16.04 2.86
N GLU A 82 13.59 15.99 2.90
CA GLU A 82 12.80 14.74 2.81
C GLU A 82 12.85 14.05 1.45
N VAL A 83 12.96 14.80 0.36
CA VAL A 83 12.93 14.29 -1.01
C VAL A 83 14.04 14.88 -1.86
N PRO A 84 14.59 14.18 -2.86
CA PRO A 84 15.53 14.73 -3.83
C PRO A 84 14.89 15.88 -4.61
N SER A 85 15.61 17.00 -4.76
CA SER A 85 15.12 18.18 -5.51
C SER A 85 14.99 17.92 -7.02
N SER A 86 15.62 16.86 -7.52
CA SER A 86 15.53 16.41 -8.93
C SER A 86 14.19 15.75 -9.31
N TRP A 87 13.35 15.45 -8.33
CA TRP A 87 12.05 14.79 -8.60
C TRP A 87 11.12 15.68 -9.44
N PRO A 88 10.07 15.10 -10.10
CA PRO A 88 9.09 15.89 -10.84
C PRO A 88 8.47 17.01 -10.00
N VAL A 89 8.26 18.17 -10.60
CA VAL A 89 7.81 19.38 -9.89
C VAL A 89 6.47 19.17 -9.15
N GLU A 90 5.56 18.40 -9.72
CA GLU A 90 4.28 18.13 -9.07
C GLU A 90 4.43 17.28 -7.80
N VAL A 91 5.41 16.39 -7.76
CA VAL A 91 5.75 15.62 -6.55
C VAL A 91 6.36 16.53 -5.50
N LEU A 92 7.25 17.47 -5.91
CA LEU A 92 7.81 18.47 -5.01
C LEU A 92 6.72 19.37 -4.42
N ARG A 93 5.76 19.81 -5.24
CA ARG A 93 4.58 20.59 -4.79
C ARG A 93 3.72 19.80 -3.80
N ALA A 94 3.43 18.54 -4.09
CA ALA A 94 2.68 17.67 -3.20
C ALA A 94 3.39 17.48 -1.86
N GLN A 95 4.71 17.25 -1.89
CA GLN A 95 5.53 17.14 -0.68
C GLN A 95 5.54 18.43 0.13
N ALA A 96 5.65 19.59 -0.53
CA ALA A 96 5.61 20.89 0.16
C ALA A 96 4.27 21.12 0.88
N VAL A 97 3.14 20.77 0.25
CA VAL A 97 1.80 20.86 0.87
C VAL A 97 1.66 19.87 2.03
N ALA A 98 2.13 18.64 1.87
CA ALA A 98 2.09 17.62 2.93
C ALA A 98 2.95 18.02 4.13
N ALA A 99 4.19 18.45 3.88
CA ALA A 99 5.13 18.90 4.93
C ALA A 99 4.61 20.11 5.69
N ARG A 100 4.04 21.08 4.98
CA ARG A 100 3.42 22.26 5.58
C ARG A 100 2.24 21.89 6.46
N SER A 101 1.40 20.96 6.00
CA SER A 101 0.24 20.47 6.75
C SER A 101 0.67 19.72 8.01
N TYR A 102 1.67 18.86 7.90
CA TYR A 102 2.25 18.14 9.04
C TYR A 102 2.77 19.13 10.09
N ALA A 103 3.62 20.07 9.71
CA ALA A 103 4.21 21.05 10.62
C ALA A 103 3.13 21.91 11.29
N ALA A 104 2.22 22.51 10.50
CA ALA A 104 1.16 23.37 11.03
C ALA A 104 0.23 22.63 12.00
N ALA A 105 -0.19 21.39 11.66
CA ALA A 105 -1.03 20.60 12.53
C ALA A 105 -0.31 20.18 13.81
N THR A 106 0.98 19.84 13.72
CA THR A 106 1.80 19.45 14.87
C THR A 106 2.00 20.61 15.82
N ILE A 107 2.40 21.77 15.33
CA ILE A 107 2.59 22.98 16.13
C ILE A 107 1.27 23.39 16.81
N ARG A 108 0.17 23.40 16.08
CA ARG A 108 -1.15 23.76 16.63
C ARG A 108 -1.61 22.80 17.73
N ARG A 109 -1.39 21.50 17.54
CA ARG A 109 -1.77 20.48 18.54
C ARG A 109 -0.96 20.58 19.83
N GLN A 110 0.31 20.96 19.72
CA GLN A 110 1.20 21.09 20.88
C GLN A 110 0.88 22.31 21.73
N GLY A 111 0.40 23.40 21.14
CA GLY A 111 0.07 24.64 21.84
C GLY A 111 1.26 25.42 22.38
N GLY A 112 2.50 24.99 22.12
CA GLY A 112 3.73 25.62 22.60
C GLY A 112 4.98 24.81 22.27
N LEU A 113 6.12 25.19 22.84
CA LEU A 113 7.39 24.47 22.68
C LEU A 113 7.39 23.16 23.47
N ARG A 114 8.04 22.15 22.95
CA ARG A 114 8.29 20.89 23.67
C ARG A 114 9.38 21.09 24.71
N PRO A 115 9.13 20.80 25.99
CA PRO A 115 10.12 21.01 27.04
C PRO A 115 11.45 20.29 26.85
N GLY A 116 11.40 19.11 26.18
CA GLY A 116 12.59 18.30 25.96
C GLY A 116 13.59 18.88 24.96
N CYS A 117 13.12 19.64 23.97
CA CYS A 117 13.99 20.25 22.93
C CYS A 117 13.90 21.77 22.90
N ASP A 118 12.98 22.40 23.61
CA ASP A 118 12.68 23.82 23.52
C ASP A 118 12.32 24.24 22.06
N CYS A 119 11.64 23.33 21.36
CA CYS A 119 11.34 23.43 19.94
C CYS A 119 9.90 23.00 19.61
N HIS A 120 9.37 23.42 18.47
CA HIS A 120 8.11 22.88 17.95
C HIS A 120 8.31 21.55 17.25
N LEU A 121 9.40 21.39 16.50
CA LEU A 121 9.71 20.21 15.68
C LEU A 121 11.18 19.84 15.86
N THR A 122 11.49 18.56 15.81
CA THR A 122 12.86 18.06 15.74
C THR A 122 13.29 17.92 14.28
N ASP A 123 14.59 17.99 14.03
CA ASP A 123 15.22 18.00 12.70
C ASP A 123 15.48 16.60 12.12
N GLY A 124 14.89 15.58 12.68
CA GLY A 124 15.09 14.19 12.27
C GLY A 124 13.80 13.44 11.96
N ALA A 125 13.93 12.13 11.75
CA ALA A 125 12.83 11.23 11.39
C ALA A 125 11.68 11.16 12.43
N GLY A 126 11.87 11.73 13.63
CA GLY A 126 10.81 11.86 14.63
C GLY A 126 9.73 12.86 14.25
N ASP A 127 10.09 13.88 13.47
CA ASP A 127 9.17 14.86 12.86
C ASP A 127 9.47 15.01 11.38
N GLN A 128 10.43 15.88 11.01
CA GLN A 128 10.79 16.17 9.62
C GLN A 128 12.29 16.43 9.51
N VAL A 129 12.92 15.83 8.52
CA VAL A 129 14.36 16.02 8.26
C VAL A 129 14.61 17.45 7.79
N TYR A 130 15.23 18.24 8.65
CA TYR A 130 15.57 19.64 8.37
C TYR A 130 17.09 19.79 8.26
N VAL A 131 17.56 20.20 7.08
CA VAL A 131 19.00 20.34 6.75
C VAL A 131 19.39 21.78 6.42
N GLY A 132 18.48 22.73 6.64
CA GLY A 132 18.68 24.17 6.46
C GLY A 132 19.08 24.56 5.03
N ALA A 133 19.99 25.53 4.92
CA ALA A 133 20.47 26.03 3.63
C ALA A 133 21.18 24.96 2.77
N SER A 134 21.60 23.85 3.34
CA SER A 134 22.16 22.72 2.59
C SER A 134 21.15 22.16 1.57
N LYS A 135 19.84 22.23 1.86
CA LYS A 135 18.78 21.85 0.92
C LYS A 135 18.65 22.85 -0.23
N GLU A 136 18.57 24.12 0.09
CA GLU A 136 18.38 25.18 -0.88
C GLU A 136 19.56 25.29 -1.88
N ARG A 137 20.77 24.98 -1.43
CA ARG A 137 22.02 25.03 -2.20
C ARG A 137 22.43 23.69 -2.82
N SER A 138 21.65 22.64 -2.59
CA SER A 138 21.89 21.34 -3.23
C SER A 138 21.65 21.41 -4.74
N THR A 139 22.12 20.41 -5.47
CA THR A 139 21.77 20.25 -6.89
C THR A 139 20.25 20.29 -7.05
N ASP A 140 19.75 21.13 -7.95
CA ASP A 140 18.31 21.38 -8.16
C ASP A 140 17.56 21.98 -6.93
N GLY A 141 18.26 22.55 -5.94
CA GLY A 141 17.65 23.10 -4.74
C GLY A 141 16.64 24.22 -5.01
N ASP A 142 16.86 25.02 -6.03
CA ASP A 142 15.95 26.05 -6.53
C ASP A 142 14.59 25.49 -6.98
N ARG A 143 14.53 24.27 -7.52
CA ARG A 143 13.28 23.58 -7.88
C ARG A 143 12.45 23.26 -6.63
N TRP A 144 13.08 22.83 -5.54
CA TRP A 144 12.40 22.63 -4.27
C TRP A 144 11.85 23.95 -3.71
N VAL A 145 12.69 24.99 -3.65
CA VAL A 145 12.27 26.34 -3.19
C VAL A 145 11.13 26.88 -4.06
N GLY A 146 11.19 26.68 -5.38
CA GLY A 146 10.12 27.04 -6.32
C GLY A 146 8.82 26.33 -5.97
N ALA A 147 8.86 25.01 -5.73
CA ALA A 147 7.66 24.22 -5.37
C ALA A 147 7.03 24.66 -4.05
N VAL A 148 7.84 25.02 -3.04
CA VAL A 148 7.35 25.60 -1.78
C VAL A 148 6.66 26.94 -2.02
N ARG A 149 7.27 27.84 -2.83
CA ARG A 149 6.69 29.15 -3.17
C ARG A 149 5.39 29.01 -3.95
N ASP A 150 5.34 28.14 -4.96
CA ASP A 150 4.15 27.89 -5.78
C ASP A 150 2.95 27.39 -4.97
N THR A 151 3.24 26.74 -3.85
CA THR A 151 2.21 26.17 -2.96
C THR A 151 2.05 26.94 -1.66
N ARG A 152 2.59 28.14 -1.58
CA ARG A 152 2.57 28.97 -0.36
C ARG A 152 1.17 29.04 0.25
N GLY A 153 1.07 28.83 1.57
CA GLY A 153 -0.17 28.89 2.32
C GLY A 153 -1.14 27.72 2.07
N ARG A 154 -0.84 26.82 1.13
CA ARG A 154 -1.71 25.65 0.87
C ARG A 154 -1.46 24.54 1.89
N VAL A 155 -2.53 24.06 2.50
CA VAL A 155 -2.53 22.94 3.46
C VAL A 155 -3.66 21.99 3.16
N VAL A 156 -3.53 20.74 3.59
CA VAL A 156 -4.61 19.75 3.55
C VAL A 156 -5.53 19.97 4.75
N VAL A 157 -6.84 20.00 4.51
CA VAL A 157 -7.84 20.17 5.56
C VAL A 157 -8.89 19.05 5.52
N TYR A 158 -9.42 18.71 6.68
CA TYR A 158 -10.56 17.80 6.85
C TYR A 158 -11.49 18.38 7.93
N GLY A 159 -12.78 18.52 7.60
CA GLY A 159 -13.75 19.13 8.51
C GLY A 159 -13.37 20.54 9.00
N GLY A 160 -12.70 21.35 8.17
CA GLY A 160 -12.24 22.70 8.53
C GLY A 160 -10.95 22.76 9.34
N ALA A 161 -10.38 21.64 9.75
CA ALA A 161 -9.11 21.57 10.48
C ALA A 161 -7.94 21.15 9.58
N ILE A 162 -6.76 21.71 9.81
CA ILE A 162 -5.53 21.25 9.14
C ILE A 162 -5.19 19.86 9.63
N VAL A 163 -4.96 18.93 8.70
CA VAL A 163 -4.62 17.56 9.03
C VAL A 163 -3.12 17.36 9.19
N GLN A 164 -2.71 16.49 10.11
CA GLN A 164 -1.34 16.01 10.17
C GLN A 164 -1.14 15.02 9.03
N ALA A 165 -0.58 15.50 7.92
CA ALA A 165 -0.34 14.71 6.72
C ALA A 165 0.98 13.96 6.85
N PHE A 166 0.92 12.68 7.20
CA PHE A 166 2.07 11.79 7.22
C PHE A 166 2.48 11.40 5.80
N TYR A 167 3.78 11.16 5.60
CA TYR A 167 4.34 10.71 4.33
C TYR A 167 5.48 9.72 4.58
N ALA A 168 5.80 8.92 3.57
CA ALA A 168 6.86 7.93 3.58
C ALA A 168 7.46 7.80 2.18
N ALA A 169 8.72 7.33 2.10
CA ALA A 169 9.42 7.11 0.83
C ALA A 169 8.79 5.97 -0.01
N SER A 170 8.16 5.00 0.64
CA SER A 170 7.51 3.85 0.01
C SER A 170 6.48 3.27 0.97
N ASP A 171 5.29 2.99 0.48
CA ASP A 171 4.23 2.32 1.24
C ASP A 171 3.97 0.88 0.77
N GLY A 172 4.78 0.38 -0.18
CA GLY A 172 4.66 -0.97 -0.73
C GLY A 172 3.38 -1.18 -1.53
N GLY A 173 2.73 -0.12 -2.03
CA GLY A 173 1.54 -0.14 -2.88
C GLY A 173 0.22 -0.07 -2.11
N HIS A 174 0.26 0.18 -0.81
CA HIS A 174 -0.96 0.38 -0.01
C HIS A 174 -0.63 1.01 1.34
N THR A 175 -1.18 2.17 1.65
CA THR A 175 -1.07 2.77 2.99
C THR A 175 -1.87 1.96 4.00
N GLU A 176 -1.67 2.22 5.30
CA GLU A 176 -2.36 1.49 6.37
C GLU A 176 -3.27 2.40 7.18
N ASN A 177 -4.22 1.84 7.87
CA ASN A 177 -5.02 2.55 8.86
C ASN A 177 -4.15 2.96 10.04
N VAL A 178 -4.31 4.18 10.54
CA VAL A 178 -3.50 4.71 11.63
C VAL A 178 -3.55 3.87 12.89
N GLU A 179 -4.73 3.35 13.25
CA GLU A 179 -4.91 2.51 14.43
C GLU A 179 -4.18 1.17 14.33
N ASP A 180 -4.01 0.64 13.11
CA ASP A 180 -3.27 -0.60 12.88
C ASP A 180 -1.75 -0.39 12.97
N VAL A 181 -1.25 0.80 12.62
CA VAL A 181 0.17 1.13 12.68
C VAL A 181 0.63 1.41 14.11
N TRP A 182 -0.06 2.29 14.82
CA TRP A 182 0.43 2.82 16.09
C TRP A 182 -0.33 2.35 17.32
N HIS A 183 -1.55 1.85 17.16
CA HIS A 183 -2.43 1.53 18.29
C HIS A 183 -2.88 0.06 18.34
N GLY A 184 -2.14 -0.82 17.65
CA GLY A 184 -2.41 -2.25 17.66
C GLY A 184 -3.81 -2.65 17.15
N GLY A 185 -4.44 -1.79 16.34
CA GLY A 185 -5.78 -2.00 15.77
C GLY A 185 -6.91 -1.69 16.73
N ASN A 186 -6.71 -0.76 17.65
CA ASN A 186 -7.76 -0.26 18.53
C ASN A 186 -8.56 0.85 17.82
N ASP A 187 -9.80 0.56 17.47
CA ASP A 187 -10.70 1.47 16.75
C ASP A 187 -10.97 2.81 17.47
N ALA A 188 -10.73 2.89 18.77
CA ALA A 188 -10.83 4.15 19.51
C ALA A 188 -9.86 5.23 18.99
N TYR A 189 -8.79 4.82 18.29
CA TYR A 189 -7.79 5.73 17.71
C TYR A 189 -7.99 5.91 16.20
N ARG A 190 -9.16 5.57 15.67
CA ARG A 190 -9.49 5.72 14.26
C ARG A 190 -9.56 7.20 13.87
N ILE A 191 -8.76 7.57 12.87
CA ILE A 191 -8.73 8.92 12.31
C ILE A 191 -9.32 8.88 10.89
N PRO A 192 -10.39 9.66 10.59
CA PRO A 192 -11.12 9.53 9.33
C PRO A 192 -10.29 9.76 8.05
N TRP A 193 -9.29 10.62 8.10
CA TRP A 193 -8.43 10.93 6.94
C TRP A 193 -7.16 10.08 6.88
N LEU A 194 -6.85 9.30 7.92
CA LEU A 194 -5.70 8.39 7.94
C LEU A 194 -6.15 6.94 7.74
N ARG A 195 -6.81 6.73 6.61
CA ARG A 195 -7.29 5.39 6.17
C ARG A 195 -6.35 4.79 5.16
N GLY A 196 -6.20 3.48 5.22
CA GLY A 196 -5.44 2.74 4.23
C GLY A 196 -6.08 2.83 2.85
N VAL A 197 -5.28 3.28 1.88
CA VAL A 197 -5.65 3.38 0.47
C VAL A 197 -4.62 2.68 -0.40
N CYS A 198 -5.08 2.19 -1.54
CA CYS A 198 -4.21 1.62 -2.55
C CYS A 198 -3.36 2.71 -3.21
N ASP A 199 -2.07 2.48 -3.34
CA ASP A 199 -1.15 3.29 -4.13
C ASP A 199 -0.69 2.52 -5.38
N PRO A 200 -1.29 2.78 -6.56
CA PRO A 200 -0.83 2.19 -7.81
C PRO A 200 0.51 2.76 -8.28
N GLY A 201 0.93 3.92 -7.77
CA GLY A 201 2.19 4.58 -8.12
C GLY A 201 3.41 3.84 -7.62
N GLU A 202 3.31 3.07 -6.55
CA GLU A 202 4.42 2.33 -5.95
C GLU A 202 5.13 1.38 -6.94
N SER A 203 4.39 0.80 -7.88
CA SER A 203 4.94 -0.13 -8.88
C SER A 203 5.55 0.55 -10.10
N THR A 204 5.43 1.89 -10.23
CA THR A 204 5.65 2.55 -11.50
C THR A 204 7.08 2.61 -11.91
N THR A 205 8.10 2.72 -11.21
CA THR A 205 9.47 2.65 -11.76
C THR A 205 10.55 2.68 -10.70
N GLY A 206 11.48 1.77 -10.79
CA GLY A 206 12.78 1.90 -10.16
C GLY A 206 12.77 1.85 -8.63
N ASN A 207 11.65 1.51 -7.98
CA ASN A 207 11.66 1.29 -6.54
C ASN A 207 12.35 -0.05 -6.22
N PRO A 208 13.63 -0.04 -5.79
CA PRO A 208 14.37 -1.28 -5.52
C PRO A 208 13.84 -2.05 -4.30
N TRP A 209 12.92 -1.43 -3.56
CA TRP A 209 12.34 -1.98 -2.34
C TRP A 209 10.94 -2.54 -2.51
N LEU A 210 10.41 -2.52 -3.72
CA LEU A 210 9.07 -3.03 -4.02
C LEU A 210 8.93 -4.52 -3.66
N ASN A 211 9.97 -5.31 -3.95
CA ASN A 211 10.03 -6.71 -3.59
C ASN A 211 11.37 -7.00 -2.90
N TRP A 212 11.31 -7.62 -1.73
CA TRP A 212 12.49 -7.97 -0.95
C TRP A 212 12.29 -9.29 -0.22
N GLN A 213 13.38 -9.94 0.09
CA GLN A 213 13.41 -11.20 0.82
C GLN A 213 14.51 -11.16 1.87
N VAL A 214 14.24 -11.74 3.03
CA VAL A 214 15.22 -11.96 4.09
C VAL A 214 15.15 -13.43 4.49
N THR A 215 16.32 -14.06 4.58
CA THR A 215 16.46 -15.43 5.07
C THR A 215 17.23 -15.42 6.38
N MET A 216 16.69 -16.11 7.38
CA MET A 216 17.30 -16.23 8.70
C MET A 216 17.17 -17.67 9.18
N SER A 217 18.18 -18.15 9.91
CA SER A 217 18.08 -19.43 10.62
C SER A 217 17.11 -19.31 11.80
N ALA A 218 16.57 -20.45 12.27
CA ALA A 218 15.71 -20.46 13.44
C ALA A 218 16.40 -19.91 14.70
N ASP A 219 17.71 -20.11 14.81
CA ASP A 219 18.48 -19.61 15.95
C ASP A 219 18.69 -18.09 15.89
N GLN A 220 18.93 -17.54 14.69
CA GLN A 220 18.95 -16.09 14.50
C GLN A 220 17.60 -15.44 14.82
N VAL A 221 16.51 -16.04 14.38
CA VAL A 221 15.15 -15.57 14.69
C VAL A 221 14.89 -15.65 16.19
N THR A 222 15.26 -16.75 16.84
CA THR A 222 15.09 -16.94 18.28
C THR A 222 15.85 -15.89 19.09
N SER A 223 17.13 -15.71 18.78
CA SER A 223 17.99 -14.73 19.44
C SER A 223 17.43 -13.30 19.32
N ARG A 224 17.07 -12.89 18.10
CA ARG A 224 16.57 -11.53 17.81
C ARG A 224 15.19 -11.25 18.42
N LEU A 225 14.31 -12.25 18.48
CA LEU A 225 12.98 -12.07 19.02
C LEU A 225 12.91 -12.20 20.55
N ARG A 226 13.89 -12.83 21.20
CA ARG A 226 13.90 -13.06 22.64
C ARG A 226 13.57 -11.83 23.51
N PRO A 227 14.09 -10.61 23.22
CA PRO A 227 13.74 -9.42 23.98
C PRO A 227 12.24 -9.05 23.89
N SER A 228 11.56 -9.48 22.83
CA SER A 228 10.15 -9.20 22.58
C SER A 228 9.19 -10.34 22.96
N THR A 229 9.69 -11.57 23.07
CA THR A 229 8.88 -12.77 23.32
C THR A 229 9.08 -13.34 24.73
N GLY A 230 10.18 -12.98 25.40
CA GLY A 230 10.59 -13.66 26.61
C GLY A 230 11.07 -15.10 26.36
N ALA A 231 11.00 -15.94 27.41
CA ALA A 231 11.51 -17.31 27.40
C ALA A 231 10.45 -18.30 26.83
N ILE A 232 10.31 -18.32 25.52
CA ILE A 232 9.44 -19.27 24.80
C ILE A 232 10.20 -20.46 24.22
N GLY A 233 11.50 -20.58 24.53
CA GLY A 233 12.38 -21.57 23.91
C GLY A 233 12.80 -21.20 22.48
N ARG A 234 13.23 -22.20 21.70
CA ARG A 234 13.61 -22.03 20.30
C ARG A 234 12.40 -21.80 19.43
N VAL A 235 12.42 -20.76 18.58
CA VAL A 235 11.31 -20.47 17.67
C VAL A 235 11.16 -21.58 16.64
N VAL A 236 9.99 -22.19 16.61
CA VAL A 236 9.63 -23.30 15.70
C VAL A 236 8.60 -22.86 14.65
N GLY A 237 8.00 -21.69 14.79
CA GLY A 237 7.08 -21.18 13.81
C GLY A 237 6.33 -19.93 14.23
N PHE A 238 5.51 -19.47 13.30
CA PHE A 238 4.61 -18.36 13.49
C PHE A 238 3.17 -18.86 13.41
N GLY A 239 2.35 -18.41 14.34
CA GLY A 239 0.94 -18.81 14.45
C GLY A 239 0.01 -17.84 13.72
N PRO A 240 -1.23 -17.64 14.23
CA PRO A 240 -2.15 -16.67 13.66
C PRO A 240 -1.52 -15.30 13.49
N VAL A 241 -1.79 -14.70 12.33
CA VAL A 241 -1.32 -13.35 11.97
C VAL A 241 -2.53 -12.47 11.76
N ARG A 242 -2.67 -11.42 12.56
CA ARG A 242 -3.65 -10.36 12.31
C ARG A 242 -3.02 -9.31 11.40
N ARG A 243 -3.71 -8.99 10.31
CA ARG A 243 -3.26 -8.00 9.32
C ARG A 243 -4.23 -6.83 9.24
N GLY A 244 -3.68 -5.66 8.96
CA GLY A 244 -4.45 -4.49 8.58
C GLY A 244 -4.90 -4.54 7.10
N VAL A 245 -5.53 -3.47 6.65
CA VAL A 245 -6.11 -3.37 5.30
C VAL A 245 -5.07 -3.40 4.19
N SER A 246 -3.84 -2.96 4.46
CA SER A 246 -2.71 -3.04 3.52
C SER A 246 -2.09 -4.44 3.44
N GLY A 247 -2.42 -5.32 4.38
CA GLY A 247 -1.77 -6.61 4.56
C GLY A 247 -0.56 -6.59 5.49
N ARG A 248 -0.24 -5.43 6.09
CA ARG A 248 0.79 -5.34 7.12
C ARG A 248 0.40 -6.15 8.35
N ILE A 249 1.38 -6.80 8.96
CA ILE A 249 1.19 -7.51 10.23
C ILE A 249 0.95 -6.50 11.34
N VAL A 250 -0.23 -6.51 11.93
CA VAL A 250 -0.56 -5.75 13.13
C VAL A 250 -0.09 -6.52 14.36
N SER A 251 -0.35 -7.83 14.40
CA SER A 251 0.17 -8.73 15.43
C SER A 251 0.38 -10.14 14.90
N VAL A 252 1.30 -10.87 15.51
CA VAL A 252 1.64 -12.25 15.16
C VAL A 252 1.96 -13.06 16.41
N VAL A 253 1.51 -14.31 16.42
CA VAL A 253 1.89 -15.27 17.44
C VAL A 253 3.21 -15.92 17.05
N VAL A 254 4.23 -15.79 17.87
CA VAL A 254 5.51 -16.50 17.75
C VAL A 254 5.41 -17.78 18.61
N ARG A 255 5.67 -18.92 18.01
CA ARG A 255 5.65 -20.23 18.69
C ARG A 255 7.08 -20.71 18.90
N GLY A 256 7.41 -21.01 20.15
CA GLY A 256 8.66 -21.65 20.55
C GLY A 256 8.45 -23.07 21.04
N THR A 257 9.55 -23.75 21.39
CA THR A 257 9.52 -25.11 21.98
C THR A 257 8.83 -25.15 23.33
N ASP A 258 8.94 -24.08 24.12
CA ASP A 258 8.53 -24.02 25.52
C ASP A 258 7.32 -23.09 25.75
N GLY A 259 6.81 -22.48 24.67
CA GLY A 259 5.66 -21.59 24.79
C GLY A 259 5.38 -20.75 23.56
N ARG A 260 4.54 -19.73 23.74
CA ARG A 260 4.16 -18.80 22.67
C ARG A 260 4.04 -17.38 23.20
N ALA A 261 4.31 -16.41 22.35
CA ALA A 261 4.10 -14.98 22.66
C ALA A 261 3.44 -14.28 21.49
N THR A 262 2.57 -13.31 21.75
CA THR A 262 2.02 -12.42 20.73
C THR A 262 2.81 -11.12 20.73
N ILE A 263 3.35 -10.74 19.58
CA ILE A 263 4.07 -9.48 19.41
C ILE A 263 3.43 -8.62 18.34
N SER A 264 3.63 -7.30 18.41
CA SER A 264 3.18 -6.38 17.36
C SER A 264 4.06 -6.48 16.11
N GLY A 265 3.51 -6.07 14.96
CA GLY A 265 4.27 -5.96 13.73
C GLY A 265 5.48 -5.04 13.88
N SER A 266 5.35 -3.92 14.60
CA SER A 266 6.47 -3.00 14.87
C SER A 266 7.61 -3.66 15.63
N ARG A 267 7.31 -4.46 16.66
CA ARG A 267 8.30 -5.24 17.40
C ARG A 267 8.96 -6.31 16.52
N LEU A 268 8.16 -6.99 15.69
CA LEU A 268 8.67 -7.96 14.71
C LEU A 268 9.66 -7.29 13.75
N ARG A 269 9.29 -6.11 13.20
CA ARG A 269 10.13 -5.33 12.29
C ARG A 269 11.45 -4.95 12.94
N ALA A 270 11.38 -4.34 14.10
CA ALA A 270 12.57 -3.86 14.83
C ALA A 270 13.52 -5.02 15.19
N ALA A 271 12.99 -6.09 15.74
CA ALA A 271 13.79 -7.23 16.18
C ALA A 271 14.47 -7.96 15.02
N LEU A 272 13.77 -8.15 13.91
CA LEU A 272 14.30 -8.89 12.75
C LEU A 272 15.01 -7.98 11.73
N GLY A 273 15.00 -6.66 11.90
CA GLY A 273 15.59 -5.70 10.95
C GLY A 273 14.87 -5.70 9.60
N LEU A 274 13.55 -5.85 9.61
CA LEU A 274 12.76 -5.89 8.38
C LEU A 274 12.54 -4.47 7.82
N ARG A 275 12.47 -4.37 6.50
CA ARG A 275 12.14 -3.09 5.82
C ARG A 275 10.71 -2.64 6.13
N ASP A 276 9.76 -3.59 6.11
CA ASP A 276 8.35 -3.39 6.42
C ASP A 276 7.78 -4.67 7.05
N VAL A 277 6.55 -4.60 7.53
CA VAL A 277 5.79 -5.75 8.05
C VAL A 277 4.72 -6.25 7.07
N ARG A 278 4.70 -5.74 5.84
CA ARG A 278 3.94 -6.31 4.73
C ARG A 278 4.70 -7.51 4.14
N VAL A 279 4.78 -8.56 4.94
CA VAL A 279 5.58 -9.77 4.64
C VAL A 279 4.75 -11.04 4.78
N TRP A 280 5.14 -12.06 4.05
CA TRP A 280 4.65 -13.44 4.21
C TRP A 280 5.78 -14.30 4.75
N ILE A 281 5.56 -14.91 5.91
CA ILE A 281 6.56 -15.72 6.60
C ILE A 281 6.45 -17.14 6.10
N ASN A 282 7.56 -17.70 5.55
CA ASN A 282 7.67 -19.06 5.03
C ASN A 282 6.67 -19.44 3.91
N VAL A 283 6.04 -18.45 3.29
CA VAL A 283 5.16 -18.62 2.14
C VAL A 283 5.45 -17.57 1.10
N ASN A 284 5.47 -17.94 -0.16
CA ASN A 284 5.57 -16.99 -1.26
C ASN A 284 4.17 -16.74 -1.82
N ARG A 285 3.64 -15.53 -1.61
CA ARG A 285 2.37 -15.07 -2.18
C ARG A 285 2.55 -13.79 -2.99
N ASN A 286 3.77 -13.45 -3.35
CA ASN A 286 4.03 -12.28 -4.17
C ASN A 286 3.37 -12.43 -5.54
N VAL A 287 2.89 -11.33 -6.07
CA VAL A 287 2.48 -11.25 -7.46
C VAL A 287 3.77 -11.07 -8.27
N VAL A 288 4.16 -12.12 -8.98
CA VAL A 288 5.41 -12.11 -9.76
C VAL A 288 5.26 -11.28 -11.04
N PRO A 289 6.34 -10.72 -11.61
CA PRO A 289 6.30 -10.01 -12.89
C PRO A 289 5.62 -10.84 -14.00
N GLY A 290 4.84 -10.17 -14.87
CA GLY A 290 4.10 -10.78 -15.96
C GLY A 290 2.65 -10.31 -16.02
N ALA A 291 1.85 -10.88 -16.90
CA ALA A 291 0.49 -10.44 -17.24
C ALA A 291 -0.46 -10.30 -16.01
N ILE A 292 -0.35 -11.21 -15.02
CA ILE A 292 -1.13 -11.12 -13.78
C ILE A 292 -0.70 -9.89 -12.97
N ARG A 293 0.61 -9.61 -12.88
CA ARG A 293 1.13 -8.44 -12.17
C ARG A 293 0.70 -7.14 -12.84
N GLU A 294 0.85 -7.04 -14.14
CA GLU A 294 0.41 -5.86 -14.92
C GLU A 294 -1.09 -5.60 -14.71
N ARG A 295 -1.89 -6.66 -14.74
CA ARG A 295 -3.33 -6.55 -14.48
C ARG A 295 -3.64 -6.15 -13.06
N TYR A 296 -2.93 -6.69 -12.08
CA TYR A 296 -3.08 -6.34 -10.67
C TYR A 296 -2.79 -4.85 -10.44
N ASP A 297 -1.67 -4.36 -10.97
CA ASP A 297 -1.26 -2.96 -10.87
C ASP A 297 -2.26 -2.03 -11.57
N ALA A 298 -2.70 -2.37 -12.79
CA ALA A 298 -3.73 -1.61 -13.51
C ALA A 298 -5.09 -1.56 -12.78
N LEU A 299 -5.38 -2.54 -11.96
CA LEU A 299 -6.58 -2.58 -11.12
C LEU A 299 -6.41 -1.78 -9.82
N GLY A 300 -5.19 -1.35 -9.48
CA GLY A 300 -4.93 -0.54 -8.30
C GLY A 300 -5.39 -1.22 -7.02
N CYS A 301 -4.83 -2.39 -6.69
CA CYS A 301 -5.13 -3.19 -5.48
C CYS A 301 -6.61 -3.57 -5.26
N ARG A 302 -7.51 -3.28 -6.19
CA ARG A 302 -8.94 -3.67 -6.09
C ARG A 302 -9.15 -5.16 -5.87
N PRO A 303 -8.30 -6.08 -6.40
CA PRO A 303 -8.39 -7.50 -6.09
C PRO A 303 -8.11 -7.85 -4.63
N GLY A 304 -7.51 -6.94 -3.87
CA GLY A 304 -7.10 -7.17 -2.50
C GLY A 304 -5.77 -7.91 -2.40
N LEU A 305 -5.51 -8.51 -1.23
CA LEU A 305 -4.26 -9.23 -0.98
C LEU A 305 -4.24 -10.60 -1.67
N PRO A 306 -3.09 -11.06 -2.17
CA PRO A 306 -2.97 -12.41 -2.69
C PRO A 306 -3.21 -13.45 -1.58
N THR A 307 -4.10 -14.40 -1.85
CA THR A 307 -4.45 -15.51 -0.95
C THR A 307 -3.77 -16.81 -1.38
N SER A 308 -3.30 -16.90 -2.62
CA SER A 308 -2.53 -18.02 -3.15
C SER A 308 -1.18 -17.58 -3.72
N ARG A 309 -0.31 -18.55 -4.06
CA ARG A 309 0.78 -18.35 -5.01
C ARG A 309 0.19 -18.15 -6.40
N GLN A 310 0.94 -17.51 -7.29
CA GLN A 310 0.68 -17.64 -8.70
C GLN A 310 0.92 -19.08 -9.13
N ARG A 311 -0.02 -19.66 -9.87
CA ARG A 311 0.02 -21.03 -10.35
C ARG A 311 0.04 -21.03 -11.88
N ALA A 312 1.02 -21.72 -12.45
CA ALA A 312 1.03 -22.01 -13.88
C ALA A 312 -0.01 -23.11 -14.19
N LEU A 313 -0.70 -22.96 -15.30
CA LEU A 313 -1.70 -23.88 -15.84
C LEU A 313 -1.34 -24.23 -17.28
N THR A 314 -1.97 -25.28 -17.81
CA THR A 314 -1.85 -25.56 -19.24
C THR A 314 -2.49 -24.44 -20.04
N GLY A 315 -1.65 -23.64 -20.74
CA GLY A 315 -2.07 -22.50 -21.57
C GLY A 315 -2.37 -21.22 -20.82
N GLY A 316 -1.78 -21.05 -19.60
CA GLY A 316 -1.90 -19.78 -18.89
C GLY A 316 -1.49 -19.85 -17.42
N SER A 317 -2.04 -18.95 -16.63
CA SER A 317 -1.75 -18.87 -15.20
C SER A 317 -2.91 -18.27 -14.41
N GLU A 318 -2.91 -18.50 -13.11
CA GLU A 318 -3.88 -17.92 -12.19
C GLU A 318 -3.25 -17.52 -10.86
N GLN A 319 -3.85 -16.53 -10.21
CA GLN A 319 -3.58 -16.20 -8.81
C GLN A 319 -4.86 -15.73 -8.14
N LEU A 320 -5.11 -16.23 -6.91
CA LEU A 320 -6.25 -15.87 -6.11
C LEU A 320 -5.93 -14.72 -5.16
N PHE A 321 -6.91 -13.87 -4.95
CA PHE A 321 -6.87 -12.69 -4.11
C PHE A 321 -8.08 -12.67 -3.17
N SER A 322 -8.06 -11.81 -2.16
CA SER A 322 -9.13 -11.72 -1.17
C SER A 322 -10.49 -11.26 -1.75
N ARG A 323 -10.50 -10.73 -2.97
CA ARG A 323 -11.70 -10.28 -3.67
C ARG A 323 -11.85 -10.89 -5.06
N GLY A 324 -11.47 -12.17 -5.22
CA GLY A 324 -11.58 -12.90 -6.47
C GLY A 324 -10.26 -13.46 -6.97
N GLY A 325 -10.13 -13.69 -8.29
CA GLY A 325 -8.93 -14.21 -8.92
C GLY A 325 -8.57 -13.49 -10.20
N ILE A 326 -7.28 -13.40 -10.51
CA ILE A 326 -6.76 -12.93 -11.80
C ILE A 326 -6.28 -14.15 -12.57
N PHE A 327 -6.73 -14.26 -13.80
CA PHE A 327 -6.49 -15.38 -14.71
C PHE A 327 -5.90 -14.84 -16.00
N HIS A 328 -4.83 -15.45 -16.48
CA HIS A 328 -4.23 -15.17 -17.76
C HIS A 328 -4.35 -16.40 -18.67
N ASN A 329 -4.81 -16.20 -19.90
CA ASN A 329 -4.90 -17.22 -20.92
C ASN A 329 -3.93 -16.85 -22.03
N ASP A 330 -2.87 -17.66 -22.20
CA ASP A 330 -1.80 -17.45 -23.19
C ASP A 330 -2.31 -17.55 -24.62
N ARG A 331 -3.36 -18.38 -24.88
CA ARG A 331 -3.87 -18.65 -26.25
C ARG A 331 -4.53 -17.46 -26.90
N VAL A 332 -5.12 -16.59 -26.08
CA VAL A 332 -5.86 -15.41 -26.54
C VAL A 332 -5.27 -14.11 -25.98
N ASP A 333 -4.13 -14.20 -25.31
CA ASP A 333 -3.45 -13.10 -24.63
C ASP A 333 -4.41 -12.23 -23.82
N LEU A 334 -5.15 -12.88 -22.92
CA LEU A 334 -6.19 -12.21 -22.15
C LEU A 334 -5.97 -12.39 -20.65
N THR A 335 -5.87 -11.28 -19.94
CA THR A 335 -5.82 -11.27 -18.47
C THR A 335 -7.10 -10.67 -17.91
N VAL A 336 -7.84 -11.45 -17.12
CA VAL A 336 -9.14 -11.10 -16.56
C VAL A 336 -9.13 -11.21 -15.05
N TRP A 337 -9.71 -10.21 -14.38
CA TRP A 337 -10.07 -10.28 -12.97
C TRP A 337 -11.54 -10.69 -12.83
N LEU A 338 -11.79 -11.84 -12.24
CA LEU A 338 -13.11 -12.32 -11.88
C LEU A 338 -13.35 -12.09 -10.37
N ARG A 339 -14.57 -11.66 -10.02
CA ARG A 339 -14.96 -11.31 -8.65
C ARG A 339 -16.43 -11.58 -8.38
N GLY A 340 -16.80 -11.57 -7.07
CA GLY A 340 -18.19 -11.79 -6.62
C GLY A 340 -18.76 -13.06 -7.21
N GLY A 341 -20.07 -13.12 -7.42
CA GLY A 341 -20.75 -14.34 -7.83
C GLY A 341 -20.19 -15.02 -9.07
N VAL A 342 -19.59 -14.27 -10.02
CA VAL A 342 -18.92 -14.86 -11.20
C VAL A 342 -17.65 -15.63 -10.77
N PHE A 343 -16.89 -15.09 -9.85
CA PHE A 343 -15.72 -15.77 -9.30
C PHE A 343 -16.14 -16.98 -8.45
N ASP A 344 -17.13 -16.81 -7.58
CA ASP A 344 -17.63 -17.85 -6.69
C ASP A 344 -18.15 -19.06 -7.49
N GLU A 345 -18.88 -18.80 -8.59
CA GLU A 345 -19.35 -19.85 -9.50
C GLU A 345 -18.19 -20.52 -10.25
N TYR A 346 -17.18 -19.74 -10.69
CA TYR A 346 -16.00 -20.28 -11.36
C TYR A 346 -15.14 -21.13 -10.42
N GLU A 347 -14.99 -20.72 -9.18
CA GLU A 347 -14.30 -21.48 -8.14
C GLU A 347 -15.04 -22.80 -7.85
N ALA A 348 -16.36 -22.76 -7.75
CA ALA A 348 -17.20 -23.95 -7.51
C ALA A 348 -17.13 -24.99 -8.63
N VAL A 349 -16.69 -24.63 -9.84
CA VAL A 349 -16.49 -25.57 -10.97
C VAL A 349 -15.03 -25.88 -11.26
N GLY A 350 -14.10 -25.46 -10.36
CA GLY A 350 -12.71 -25.90 -10.32
C GLY A 350 -11.69 -24.97 -10.95
N LEU A 351 -12.03 -23.68 -11.16
CA LEU A 351 -11.12 -22.65 -11.68
C LEU A 351 -10.51 -23.01 -13.06
N GLY A 352 -9.28 -22.59 -13.34
CA GLY A 352 -8.63 -22.79 -14.64
C GLY A 352 -8.40 -24.23 -15.05
N GLU A 353 -8.19 -25.14 -14.10
CA GLU A 353 -8.09 -26.60 -14.35
C GLU A 353 -9.47 -27.29 -14.38
N GLY A 354 -10.51 -26.58 -13.94
CA GLY A 354 -11.85 -27.11 -13.82
C GLY A 354 -12.59 -27.30 -15.15
N ARG A 355 -13.88 -27.47 -15.05
CA ARG A 355 -14.76 -27.80 -16.19
C ARG A 355 -14.76 -26.75 -17.29
N LEU A 356 -14.60 -25.48 -16.94
CA LEU A 356 -14.70 -24.38 -17.91
C LEU A 356 -13.38 -24.06 -18.62
N GLY A 357 -12.23 -24.38 -18.01
CA GLY A 357 -10.94 -23.91 -18.48
C GLY A 357 -10.72 -22.42 -18.21
N LEU A 358 -9.72 -21.83 -18.84
CA LEU A 358 -9.38 -20.43 -18.67
C LEU A 358 -10.38 -19.48 -19.36
N PRO A 359 -10.55 -18.22 -18.85
CA PRO A 359 -11.38 -17.22 -19.51
C PRO A 359 -10.85 -16.89 -20.91
N VAL A 360 -11.75 -16.78 -21.88
CA VAL A 360 -11.47 -16.33 -23.26
C VAL A 360 -12.18 -15.02 -23.60
N SER A 361 -12.88 -14.41 -22.65
CA SER A 361 -13.46 -13.07 -22.79
C SER A 361 -13.40 -12.30 -21.46
N LYS A 362 -13.46 -10.97 -21.56
CA LYS A 362 -13.80 -10.13 -20.40
C LYS A 362 -15.23 -10.38 -19.98
N VAL A 363 -15.60 -9.93 -18.78
CA VAL A 363 -17.00 -9.86 -18.34
C VAL A 363 -17.74 -8.91 -19.27
N ALA A 364 -18.71 -9.44 -20.00
CA ALA A 364 -19.52 -8.67 -20.94
C ALA A 364 -20.93 -8.45 -20.38
N SER A 365 -21.39 -7.19 -20.42
CA SER A 365 -22.78 -6.87 -20.13
C SER A 365 -23.65 -7.31 -21.32
N LEU A 366 -24.80 -7.90 -21.01
CA LEU A 366 -25.86 -8.19 -21.98
C LEU A 366 -26.97 -7.14 -21.96
N ALA A 367 -26.89 -6.18 -21.05
CA ALA A 367 -27.86 -5.08 -20.95
C ALA A 367 -27.83 -4.22 -22.21
N GLY A 368 -28.92 -4.21 -22.95
CA GLY A 368 -29.07 -3.43 -24.18
C GLY A 368 -28.28 -3.95 -25.38
N ALA A 369 -27.47 -5.00 -25.24
CA ALA A 369 -26.60 -5.53 -26.31
C ALA A 369 -27.28 -6.59 -27.20
N GLU A 370 -28.29 -7.27 -26.70
CA GLU A 370 -29.05 -8.28 -27.46
C GLU A 370 -30.55 -7.95 -27.43
N ARG A 371 -31.22 -8.04 -28.57
CA ARG A 371 -32.67 -7.74 -28.67
C ARG A 371 -33.47 -8.69 -27.77
N GLY A 372 -34.32 -8.14 -26.95
CA GLY A 372 -35.22 -8.88 -26.07
C GLY A 372 -34.71 -9.10 -24.65
N ILE A 373 -33.50 -8.67 -24.29
CA ILE A 373 -33.01 -8.77 -22.91
C ILE A 373 -33.27 -7.48 -22.15
N SER A 374 -34.28 -7.49 -21.26
CA SER A 374 -34.59 -6.38 -20.37
C SER A 374 -33.93 -6.60 -19.01
N CYS A 375 -32.62 -6.23 -18.88
CA CYS A 375 -31.96 -6.18 -17.59
C CYS A 375 -30.82 -5.16 -17.57
N THR A 376 -30.55 -4.57 -16.41
CA THR A 376 -29.52 -3.53 -16.24
C THR A 376 -28.17 -4.10 -15.74
N ARG A 377 -28.17 -5.30 -15.14
CA ARG A 377 -26.99 -5.91 -14.52
C ARG A 377 -26.82 -7.39 -14.88
N CYS A 378 -27.17 -7.77 -16.10
CA CYS A 378 -26.94 -9.11 -16.60
C CYS A 378 -25.73 -9.16 -17.53
N GLY A 379 -25.16 -10.34 -17.66
CA GLY A 379 -24.00 -10.51 -18.52
C GLY A 379 -23.53 -11.95 -18.61
N ARG A 380 -22.38 -12.08 -19.24
CA ARG A 380 -21.69 -13.37 -19.38
C ARG A 380 -20.17 -13.22 -19.38
N VAL A 381 -19.52 -14.33 -19.07
CA VAL A 381 -18.08 -14.54 -19.30
C VAL A 381 -17.91 -15.83 -20.05
N ARG A 382 -17.15 -15.82 -21.14
CA ARG A 382 -16.83 -17.02 -21.93
C ARG A 382 -15.50 -17.61 -21.45
N PHE A 383 -15.47 -18.92 -21.39
CA PHE A 383 -14.31 -19.74 -21.05
C PHE A 383 -14.01 -20.69 -22.19
N GLU A 384 -12.89 -21.37 -22.17
CA GLU A 384 -12.46 -22.32 -23.19
C GLU A 384 -13.52 -23.40 -23.47
N ARG A 385 -14.22 -23.85 -22.43
CA ARG A 385 -15.15 -25.00 -22.49
C ARG A 385 -16.55 -24.69 -21.97
N GLY A 386 -16.89 -23.40 -21.76
CA GLY A 386 -18.20 -23.03 -21.25
C GLY A 386 -18.43 -21.54 -21.10
N VAL A 387 -19.56 -21.20 -20.48
CA VAL A 387 -19.97 -19.82 -20.26
C VAL A 387 -20.60 -19.70 -18.89
N ILE A 388 -20.23 -18.67 -18.13
CA ILE A 388 -20.98 -18.26 -16.93
C ILE A 388 -21.92 -17.11 -17.35
N PHE A 389 -23.21 -17.29 -17.08
CA PHE A 389 -24.24 -16.27 -17.23
C PHE A 389 -24.63 -15.74 -15.86
N PHE A 390 -24.98 -14.45 -15.79
CA PHE A 390 -25.45 -13.84 -14.55
C PHE A 390 -26.59 -12.85 -14.81
N LYS A 391 -27.58 -12.88 -13.92
CA LYS A 391 -28.70 -11.97 -13.86
C LYS A 391 -29.15 -11.86 -12.40
N PRO A 392 -29.46 -10.66 -11.85
CA PRO A 392 -29.82 -10.52 -10.44
C PRO A 392 -30.96 -11.42 -9.97
N THR A 393 -31.98 -11.64 -10.82
CA THR A 393 -33.15 -12.45 -10.51
C THR A 393 -32.95 -13.95 -10.73
N ALA A 394 -32.01 -14.35 -11.59
CA ALA A 394 -31.77 -15.75 -11.94
C ALA A 394 -30.53 -16.32 -11.25
N GLY A 395 -29.62 -15.47 -10.75
CA GLY A 395 -28.36 -15.87 -10.14
C GLY A 395 -27.19 -15.87 -11.10
N VAL A 396 -26.14 -16.62 -10.73
CA VAL A 396 -24.90 -16.76 -11.51
C VAL A 396 -24.67 -18.26 -11.74
N HIS A 397 -24.64 -18.68 -13.00
CA HIS A 397 -24.64 -20.11 -13.33
C HIS A 397 -23.74 -20.44 -14.52
N ALA A 398 -22.98 -21.51 -14.38
CA ALA A 398 -22.09 -22.04 -15.40
C ALA A 398 -22.79 -23.08 -16.27
N LEU A 399 -22.68 -22.90 -17.59
CA LEU A 399 -23.13 -23.88 -18.57
C LEU A 399 -21.95 -24.37 -19.39
N TRP A 400 -21.95 -25.68 -19.72
CA TRP A 400 -20.93 -26.32 -20.55
C TRP A 400 -21.49 -27.52 -21.33
N GLY A 401 -20.69 -28.01 -22.30
CA GLY A 401 -21.02 -29.20 -23.08
C GLY A 401 -22.32 -29.05 -23.84
N ARG A 402 -23.00 -30.16 -24.05
CA ARG A 402 -24.22 -30.24 -24.85
C ARG A 402 -25.36 -29.35 -24.34
N VAL A 403 -25.49 -29.20 -23.04
CA VAL A 403 -26.49 -28.29 -22.43
C VAL A 403 -26.26 -26.85 -22.89
N LEU A 404 -25.00 -26.38 -22.90
CA LEU A 404 -24.67 -25.05 -23.39
C LEU A 404 -24.94 -24.90 -24.88
N THR A 405 -24.54 -25.87 -25.70
CA THR A 405 -24.79 -25.83 -27.15
C THR A 405 -26.27 -25.75 -27.44
N THR A 406 -27.08 -26.67 -26.86
CA THR A 406 -28.54 -26.67 -27.03
C THR A 406 -29.18 -25.36 -26.56
N TYR A 407 -28.69 -24.78 -25.45
CA TYR A 407 -29.18 -23.50 -24.97
C TYR A 407 -28.90 -22.34 -25.94
N LEU A 408 -27.69 -22.30 -26.48
CA LEU A 408 -27.33 -21.25 -27.47
C LEU A 408 -28.11 -21.42 -28.77
N ASP A 409 -28.32 -22.64 -29.25
CA ASP A 409 -29.12 -22.96 -30.43
C ASP A 409 -30.61 -22.58 -30.25
N ALA A 410 -31.08 -22.64 -28.98
CA ALA A 410 -32.43 -22.17 -28.60
C ALA A 410 -32.53 -20.63 -28.43
N GLY A 411 -31.52 -19.88 -28.81
CA GLY A 411 -31.47 -18.40 -28.74
C GLY A 411 -30.80 -17.84 -27.48
N GLY A 412 -30.26 -18.68 -26.59
CA GLY A 412 -29.54 -18.25 -25.41
C GLY A 412 -30.39 -17.39 -24.46
N PRO A 413 -29.80 -16.36 -23.85
CA PRO A 413 -30.51 -15.46 -22.89
C PRO A 413 -31.67 -14.67 -23.49
N ALA A 414 -31.64 -14.43 -24.82
CA ALA A 414 -32.72 -13.74 -25.56
C ALA A 414 -33.78 -14.72 -26.07
N GLY A 415 -33.52 -16.01 -26.00
CA GLY A 415 -34.43 -17.08 -26.43
C GLY A 415 -35.52 -17.35 -25.40
N PRO A 416 -36.44 -18.29 -25.76
CA PRO A 416 -37.61 -18.57 -24.96
C PRO A 416 -37.35 -19.16 -23.57
N LEU A 417 -36.14 -19.65 -23.29
CA LEU A 417 -35.78 -20.18 -22.01
C LEU A 417 -35.33 -19.12 -20.99
N GLY A 418 -34.96 -17.91 -21.43
CA GLY A 418 -34.39 -16.88 -20.54
C GLY A 418 -33.03 -17.27 -19.99
N PHE A 419 -32.65 -16.72 -18.82
CA PHE A 419 -31.37 -16.99 -18.19
C PHE A 419 -31.35 -18.35 -17.44
N PRO A 420 -30.17 -18.99 -17.32
CA PRO A 420 -30.05 -20.18 -16.50
C PRO A 420 -30.29 -19.86 -15.01
N THR A 421 -31.02 -20.73 -14.32
CA THR A 421 -31.30 -20.71 -12.87
C THR A 421 -30.58 -21.82 -12.12
N SER A 422 -29.86 -22.67 -12.82
CA SER A 422 -28.89 -23.61 -12.25
C SER A 422 -27.66 -23.77 -13.16
N ARG A 423 -26.53 -24.20 -12.56
CA ARG A 423 -25.41 -24.75 -13.34
C ARG A 423 -25.79 -26.10 -13.92
N VAL A 424 -25.00 -26.57 -14.87
CA VAL A 424 -25.16 -27.95 -15.38
C VAL A 424 -24.92 -28.94 -14.22
N ARG A 425 -25.85 -29.89 -14.07
CA ARG A 425 -25.77 -31.01 -13.12
C ARG A 425 -25.76 -32.33 -13.88
N ALA A 426 -25.13 -33.32 -13.31
CA ALA A 426 -25.17 -34.68 -13.87
C ALA A 426 -26.57 -35.28 -13.76
N LEU A 427 -27.00 -35.97 -14.81
CA LEU A 427 -28.19 -36.82 -14.76
C LEU A 427 -27.83 -38.22 -14.20
N PRO A 428 -28.74 -38.88 -13.47
CA PRO A 428 -28.52 -40.23 -13.00
C PRO A 428 -28.20 -41.23 -14.11
N SER A 429 -28.78 -41.02 -15.30
CA SER A 429 -28.56 -41.79 -16.53
C SER A 429 -27.29 -41.40 -17.30
N GLY A 430 -26.45 -40.55 -16.73
CA GLY A 430 -25.32 -39.89 -17.42
C GLY A 430 -25.76 -38.72 -18.28
N GLY A 431 -24.79 -37.85 -18.61
CA GLY A 431 -25.04 -36.61 -19.33
C GLY A 431 -25.30 -35.44 -18.38
N GLY A 432 -26.01 -34.40 -18.84
CA GLY A 432 -26.20 -33.17 -18.08
C GLY A 432 -27.59 -32.56 -18.20
N THR A 433 -27.97 -31.77 -17.20
CA THR A 433 -29.20 -30.99 -17.17
C THR A 433 -28.95 -29.62 -16.55
N ALA A 434 -29.73 -28.61 -16.97
CA ALA A 434 -29.80 -27.30 -16.30
C ALA A 434 -31.23 -26.73 -16.38
N THR A 435 -31.62 -25.95 -15.39
CA THR A 435 -32.87 -25.21 -15.33
C THR A 435 -32.67 -23.77 -15.78
N PHE A 436 -33.71 -23.19 -16.33
CA PHE A 436 -33.76 -21.82 -16.85
C PHE A 436 -35.02 -21.11 -16.32
N GLU A 437 -35.13 -19.82 -16.55
CA GLU A 437 -36.30 -19.03 -16.09
C GLU A 437 -37.61 -19.61 -16.62
N HIS A 438 -37.61 -20.18 -17.84
CA HIS A 438 -38.83 -20.67 -18.52
C HIS A 438 -38.64 -22.11 -19.04
N GLY A 439 -37.94 -22.96 -18.32
CA GLY A 439 -37.81 -24.36 -18.70
C GLY A 439 -36.57 -25.10 -18.24
N VAL A 440 -36.35 -26.26 -18.82
CA VAL A 440 -35.25 -27.18 -18.49
C VAL A 440 -34.66 -27.77 -19.78
N ILE A 441 -33.34 -27.91 -19.80
CA ILE A 441 -32.64 -28.71 -20.81
C ILE A 441 -32.10 -29.99 -20.15
N ARG A 442 -32.39 -31.15 -20.76
CA ARG A 442 -31.85 -32.45 -20.36
C ARG A 442 -31.11 -33.07 -21.54
N CYS A 443 -29.88 -33.40 -21.36
CA CYS A 443 -29.01 -34.01 -22.37
C CYS A 443 -28.48 -35.37 -21.88
N PRO A 444 -29.25 -36.45 -21.93
CA PRO A 444 -28.77 -37.78 -21.53
C PRO A 444 -27.61 -38.23 -22.42
N THR A 445 -26.73 -39.10 -21.89
CA THR A 445 -25.64 -39.70 -22.67
C THR A 445 -26.22 -40.55 -23.79
N GLY A 446 -25.69 -40.42 -25.02
CA GLY A 446 -26.11 -41.20 -26.20
C GLY A 446 -27.47 -40.85 -26.79
N GLN A 447 -28.21 -39.90 -26.22
CA GLN A 447 -29.54 -39.48 -26.69
C GLN A 447 -29.55 -37.99 -27.07
N ALA A 448 -30.52 -37.54 -27.87
CA ALA A 448 -30.74 -36.12 -28.14
C ALA A 448 -31.06 -35.36 -26.86
N CYS A 449 -30.68 -34.05 -26.86
CA CYS A 449 -31.10 -33.17 -25.77
C CYS A 449 -32.59 -32.83 -25.92
N VAL A 450 -33.30 -32.79 -24.79
CA VAL A 450 -34.71 -32.39 -24.71
C VAL A 450 -34.80 -31.04 -24.06
N VAL A 451 -35.59 -30.16 -24.67
CA VAL A 451 -35.92 -28.81 -24.17
C VAL A 451 -37.37 -28.82 -23.73
N GLU A 452 -37.59 -28.75 -22.44
CA GLU A 452 -38.93 -28.64 -21.84
C GLU A 452 -39.13 -27.16 -21.47
N ARG A 453 -40.21 -26.54 -21.98
CA ARG A 453 -40.62 -25.18 -21.64
C ARG A 453 -41.64 -25.20 -20.51
N ALA A 454 -41.53 -24.28 -19.54
CA ALA A 454 -42.49 -24.08 -18.46
C ALA A 454 -43.62 -23.17 -18.92
#